data_3a9aefb6cee8df1056810f2ec6964483
#
_entry.id   3a9aefb6cee8df1056810f2ec6964483
#
_cell.length_a   1.000
_cell.length_b   1.000
_cell.length_c   1.000
_cell.angle_alpha   90.00
_cell.angle_beta   90.00
_cell.angle_gamma   90.00
#
_symmetry.space_group_name_H-M   'P 1'
#
loop_
_entity.id
_entity.type
_entity.pdbx_description
1 polymer ?
#
loop_
_entity_poly.entity_id
_entity_poly.type
_entity_poly.pdbx_seq_one_letter_code
_entity_poly.pdbx_strand_id
1 'polypeptide(L)'
;SLGLVASQTIEGMTSSNSVIERLPVLRPLCGFDKNEIIERSRNIGAYDISIRPYEDCCTVFLPDYPIIKPKLEDVLAEEAKLDVRSLLDEAFSTLEVSEF
;
A
#
# COMPACT_ATOMS: atom_id res chain seq x y z
N SER A 1 9.46 3.01 -6.10
CA SER A 1 10.85 2.52 -5.99
C SER A 1 11.14 1.95 -4.62
N LEU A 2 12.05 0.98 -4.54
CA LEU A 2 12.45 0.35 -3.30
C LEU A 2 13.05 1.37 -2.31
N GLY A 3 12.62 1.30 -1.05
CA GLY A 3 13.19 2.08 0.04
C GLY A 3 12.84 3.57 0.06
N LEU A 4 11.97 4.04 -0.82
CA LEU A 4 11.57 5.44 -0.86
C LEU A 4 10.68 5.83 0.33
N VAL A 5 9.76 4.95 0.70
CA VAL A 5 8.86 5.08 1.85
C VAL A 5 8.80 3.77 2.63
N ALA A 6 8.27 3.80 3.86
CA ALA A 6 8.21 2.65 4.75
C ALA A 6 7.56 1.40 4.11
N SER A 7 6.47 1.57 3.36
CA SER A 7 5.77 0.48 2.67
C SER A 7 6.55 -0.16 1.52
N GLN A 8 7.63 0.47 1.08
CA GLN A 8 8.47 0.02 -0.04
C GLN A 8 9.84 -0.50 0.42
N THR A 9 10.06 -0.66 1.71
CA THR A 9 11.20 -1.41 2.25
C THR A 9 10.98 -2.90 2.06
N ILE A 10 12.05 -3.69 2.03
CA ILE A 10 11.94 -5.16 1.93
C ILE A 10 11.14 -5.71 3.11
N GLU A 11 11.37 -5.19 4.30
CA GLU A 11 10.67 -5.57 5.51
C GLU A 11 9.17 -5.22 5.44
N GLY A 12 8.82 -4.02 4.98
CA GLY A 12 7.43 -3.58 4.79
C GLY A 12 6.71 -4.43 3.74
N MET A 13 7.37 -4.74 2.62
CA MET A 13 6.82 -5.62 1.60
C MET A 13 6.68 -7.06 2.09
N THR A 14 7.62 -7.57 2.90
CA THR A 14 7.53 -8.89 3.50
C THR A 14 6.32 -8.98 4.43
N SER A 15 6.11 -7.98 5.27
CA SER A 15 4.94 -7.91 6.16
C SER A 15 3.63 -7.87 5.36
N SER A 16 3.55 -7.05 4.31
CA SER A 16 2.36 -6.99 3.44
C SER A 16 2.11 -8.29 2.68
N ASN A 17 3.17 -9.02 2.31
CA ASN A 17 3.04 -10.30 1.61
C ASN A 17 2.61 -11.45 2.54
N SER A 18 2.83 -11.34 3.83
CA SER A 18 2.57 -12.43 4.78
C SER A 18 1.10 -12.84 4.86
N VAL A 19 0.18 -11.94 4.50
CA VAL A 19 -1.27 -12.19 4.49
C VAL A 19 -1.80 -12.76 3.18
N ILE A 20 -0.91 -12.97 2.19
CA ILE A 20 -1.31 -13.40 0.85
C ILE A 20 -1.04 -14.88 0.70
N GLU A 21 -2.11 -15.66 0.66
CA GLU A 21 -2.03 -17.11 0.62
C GLU A 21 -2.24 -17.72 -0.78
N ARG A 22 -3.06 -17.09 -1.62
CA ARG A 22 -3.60 -17.72 -2.84
C ARG A 22 -3.15 -17.08 -4.15
N LEU A 23 -2.89 -15.79 -4.16
CA LEU A 23 -2.60 -15.04 -5.37
C LEU A 23 -1.22 -14.37 -5.29
N PRO A 24 -0.46 -14.33 -6.39
CA PRO A 24 0.80 -13.61 -6.41
C PRO A 24 0.57 -12.10 -6.35
N VAL A 25 1.43 -11.38 -5.62
CA VAL A 25 1.47 -9.92 -5.67
C VAL A 25 2.46 -9.47 -6.71
N LEU A 26 1.95 -8.87 -7.77
CA LEU A 26 2.77 -8.30 -8.83
C LEU A 26 3.10 -6.85 -8.52
N ARG A 27 4.39 -6.52 -8.47
CA ARG A 27 4.90 -5.17 -8.22
C ARG A 27 5.79 -4.73 -9.38
N PRO A 28 5.22 -4.47 -10.57
CA PRO A 28 5.99 -4.25 -11.79
C PRO A 28 6.89 -3.01 -11.74
N LEU A 29 6.62 -2.07 -10.84
CA LEU A 29 7.35 -0.81 -10.72
C LEU A 29 8.35 -0.77 -9.55
N CYS A 30 8.47 -1.83 -8.74
CA CYS A 30 9.29 -1.77 -7.53
C CYS A 30 10.78 -1.57 -7.82
N GLY A 31 11.27 -2.06 -8.96
CA GLY A 31 12.66 -1.93 -9.39
C GLY A 31 13.01 -0.61 -10.11
N PHE A 32 12.03 0.24 -10.40
CA PHE A 32 12.23 1.49 -11.11
C PHE A 32 12.44 2.66 -10.15
N ASP A 33 13.20 3.66 -10.58
CA ASP A 33 13.25 4.92 -9.86
C ASP A 33 12.02 5.80 -10.12
N LYS A 34 11.88 6.89 -9.37
CA LYS A 34 10.70 7.76 -9.47
C LYS A 34 10.56 8.40 -10.87
N ASN A 35 11.66 8.77 -11.51
CA ASN A 35 11.62 9.42 -12.83
C ASN A 35 11.20 8.43 -13.91
N GLU A 36 11.69 7.20 -13.85
CA GLU A 36 11.27 6.12 -14.75
C GLU A 36 9.77 5.82 -14.61
N ILE A 37 9.25 5.83 -13.36
CA ILE A 37 7.81 5.63 -13.11
C ILE A 37 6.99 6.78 -13.68
N ILE A 38 7.44 8.03 -13.53
CA ILE A 38 6.79 9.22 -14.11
C ILE A 38 6.76 9.14 -15.64
N GLU A 39 7.88 8.75 -16.25
CA GLU A 39 7.95 8.59 -17.70
C GLU A 39 6.97 7.53 -18.22
N ARG A 40 6.90 6.37 -17.54
CA ARG A 40 5.91 5.34 -17.86
C ARG A 40 4.48 5.83 -17.69
N SER A 41 4.19 6.58 -16.63
CA SER A 41 2.89 7.17 -16.40
C SER A 41 2.48 8.13 -17.52
N ARG A 42 3.42 8.93 -18.05
CA ARG A 42 3.19 9.79 -19.22
C ARG A 42 2.92 8.98 -20.48
N ASN A 43 3.71 7.93 -20.72
CA ASN A 43 3.58 7.08 -21.90
C ASN A 43 2.23 6.36 -21.98
N ILE A 44 1.62 6.03 -20.85
CA ILE A 44 0.28 5.41 -20.79
C ILE A 44 -0.85 6.44 -20.61
N GLY A 45 -0.55 7.73 -20.62
CA GLY A 45 -1.56 8.80 -20.49
C GLY A 45 -2.15 8.97 -19.08
N ALA A 46 -1.58 8.35 -18.06
CA ALA A 46 -2.10 8.41 -16.69
C ALA A 46 -1.56 9.59 -15.88
N TYR A 47 -0.44 10.19 -16.28
CA TYR A 47 0.27 11.20 -15.51
C TYR A 47 -0.60 12.41 -15.14
N ASP A 48 -1.24 13.04 -16.13
CA ASP A 48 -2.03 14.26 -15.92
C ASP A 48 -3.27 14.04 -15.06
N ILE A 49 -3.75 12.80 -14.99
CA ILE A 49 -4.84 12.41 -14.09
C ILE A 49 -4.29 12.23 -12.68
N SER A 50 -3.15 11.55 -12.54
CA SER A 50 -2.53 11.20 -11.27
C SER A 50 -2.01 12.39 -10.46
N ILE A 51 -1.65 13.51 -11.12
CA ILE A 51 -1.15 14.72 -10.45
C ILE A 51 -2.25 15.71 -10.06
N ARG A 52 -3.53 15.41 -10.35
CA ARG A 52 -4.64 16.28 -9.95
C ARG A 52 -4.68 16.40 -8.42
N PRO A 53 -4.93 17.62 -7.91
CA PRO A 53 -5.06 17.82 -6.46
C PRO A 53 -6.18 16.95 -5.92
N TYR A 54 -5.85 16.09 -4.97
CA TYR A 54 -6.79 15.28 -4.21
C TYR A 54 -6.20 14.99 -2.84
N GLU A 55 -7.05 14.74 -1.86
CA GLU A 55 -6.58 14.40 -0.51
C GLU A 55 -5.84 13.06 -0.52
N ASP A 56 -4.69 13.03 0.16
CA ASP A 56 -3.89 11.82 0.33
C ASP A 56 -4.08 11.29 1.75
N CYS A 57 -4.45 10.02 1.88
CA CYS A 57 -4.61 9.35 3.17
C CYS A 57 -3.33 9.38 4.03
N CYS A 58 -2.16 9.48 3.42
CA CYS A 58 -0.88 9.56 4.13
C CYS A 58 -0.78 10.79 5.06
N THR A 59 -1.49 11.87 4.75
CA THR A 59 -1.47 13.09 5.59
C THR A 59 -2.35 12.97 6.82
N VAL A 60 -3.34 12.08 6.81
CA VAL A 60 -4.31 11.89 7.90
C VAL A 60 -3.80 10.93 8.97
N PHE A 61 -3.04 9.90 8.57
CA PHE A 61 -2.59 8.81 9.44
C PHE A 61 -1.07 8.80 9.66
N LEU A 62 -0.43 9.97 9.59
CA LEU A 62 1.02 10.04 9.77
C LEU A 62 1.37 9.94 11.27
N PRO A 63 2.00 8.85 11.72
CA PRO A 63 2.49 8.75 13.08
C PRO A 63 3.71 9.67 13.26
N ASP A 64 3.91 10.19 14.48
CA ASP A 64 5.08 11.01 14.81
C ASP A 64 6.41 10.29 14.54
N TYR A 65 6.41 8.97 14.69
CA TYR A 65 7.57 8.09 14.47
C TYR A 65 7.20 6.89 13.61
N PRO A 66 7.23 7.03 12.26
CA PRO A 66 6.89 5.91 11.38
C PRO A 66 7.96 4.80 11.45
N ILE A 67 7.52 3.56 11.57
CA ILE A 67 8.41 2.40 11.53
C ILE A 67 8.79 2.12 10.08
N ILE A 68 10.05 2.34 9.73
CA ILE A 68 10.56 2.17 8.37
C ILE A 68 10.90 0.70 8.06
N LYS A 69 11.32 -0.06 9.08
CA LYS A 69 11.70 -1.47 8.95
C LYS A 69 10.91 -2.31 9.95
N PRO A 70 9.62 -2.57 9.67
CA PRO A 70 8.80 -3.36 10.58
C PRO A 70 9.27 -4.81 10.58
N LYS A 71 9.37 -5.40 11.77
CA LYS A 71 9.53 -6.85 11.88
C LYS A 71 8.15 -7.49 11.80
N LEU A 72 8.06 -8.59 11.06
CA LEU A 72 6.78 -9.28 10.87
C LEU A 72 6.14 -9.70 12.20
N GLU A 73 6.93 -10.19 13.15
CA GLU A 73 6.47 -10.57 14.49
C GLU A 73 5.80 -9.42 15.25
N ASP A 74 6.36 -8.21 15.17
CA ASP A 74 5.82 -7.03 15.82
C ASP A 74 4.50 -6.59 15.14
N VAL A 75 4.44 -6.65 13.82
CA VAL A 75 3.23 -6.33 13.03
C VAL A 75 2.09 -7.30 13.39
N LEU A 76 2.37 -8.59 13.43
CA LEU A 76 1.38 -9.60 13.82
C LEU A 76 0.90 -9.44 15.25
N ALA A 77 1.79 -9.06 16.17
CA ALA A 77 1.43 -8.80 17.58
C ALA A 77 0.51 -7.56 17.72
N GLU A 78 0.74 -6.53 16.94
CA GLU A 78 -0.14 -5.35 16.91
C GLU A 78 -1.49 -5.66 16.23
N GLU A 79 -1.48 -6.38 15.12
CA GLU A 79 -2.70 -6.80 14.42
C GLU A 79 -3.60 -7.68 15.30
N ALA A 80 -3.01 -8.55 16.10
CA ALA A 80 -3.74 -9.42 17.04
C ALA A 80 -4.56 -8.66 18.10
N LYS A 81 -4.30 -7.36 18.30
CA LYS A 81 -5.08 -6.49 19.20
C LYS A 81 -6.38 -5.98 18.57
N LEU A 82 -6.54 -6.13 17.25
CA LEU A 82 -7.69 -5.68 16.50
C LEU A 82 -8.70 -6.83 16.30
N ASP A 83 -9.99 -6.50 16.30
CA ASP A 83 -11.02 -7.42 15.79
C ASP A 83 -11.04 -7.37 14.26
N VAL A 84 -10.02 -7.98 13.65
CA VAL A 84 -9.80 -7.97 12.19
C VAL A 84 -11.01 -8.52 11.45
N ARG A 85 -11.67 -9.55 11.99
CA ARG A 85 -12.82 -10.17 11.34
C ARG A 85 -13.99 -9.20 11.24
N SER A 86 -14.34 -8.55 12.35
CA SER A 86 -15.44 -7.58 12.37
C SER A 86 -15.17 -6.41 11.43
N LEU A 87 -13.94 -5.89 11.41
CA LEU A 87 -13.54 -4.80 10.53
C LEU A 87 -13.61 -5.19 9.05
N LEU A 88 -13.20 -6.40 8.70
CA LEU A 88 -13.29 -6.90 7.32
C LEU A 88 -14.74 -7.17 6.91
N ASP A 89 -15.58 -7.74 7.79
CA ASP A 89 -16.99 -8.00 7.51
C ASP A 89 -17.75 -6.67 7.29
N GLU A 90 -17.43 -5.62 8.06
CA GLU A 90 -17.98 -4.28 7.88
C GLU A 90 -17.56 -3.69 6.53
N ALA A 91 -16.27 -3.69 6.22
CA ALA A 91 -15.75 -3.20 4.95
C ALA A 91 -16.35 -3.94 3.75
N PHE A 92 -16.56 -5.26 3.86
CA PHE A 92 -17.15 -6.06 2.80
C PHE A 92 -18.65 -5.79 2.62
N SER A 93 -19.37 -5.53 3.72
CA SER A 93 -20.81 -5.23 3.69
C SER A 93 -21.15 -3.89 3.04
N THR A 94 -20.18 -2.96 3.04
CA THR A 94 -20.31 -1.61 2.46
C THR A 94 -19.71 -1.49 1.06
N LEU A 95 -19.28 -2.61 0.47
CA LEU A 95 -18.70 -2.64 -0.88
C LEU A 95 -19.73 -2.25 -1.93
N GLU A 96 -19.43 -1.23 -2.72
CA GLU A 96 -20.23 -0.81 -3.87
C GLU A 96 -19.53 -1.25 -5.17
N VAL A 97 -20.30 -1.82 -6.09
CA VAL A 97 -19.81 -2.22 -7.41
C VAL A 97 -20.47 -1.31 -8.45
N SER A 98 -19.64 -0.60 -9.22
CA SER A 98 -20.08 0.23 -10.35
C SER A 98 -19.64 -0.40 -11.66
N GLU A 99 -20.56 -0.53 -12.60
CA GLU A 99 -20.26 -0.94 -13.97
C GLU A 99 -20.15 0.32 -14.85
N PHE A 100 -19.13 0.37 -15.72
CA PHE A 100 -18.87 1.48 -16.64
C PHE A 100 -19.04 1.03 -18.08
#